data_41eecf9e37db3bea9f03a9f4203dee50
#
_entry.id   41eecf9e37db3bea9f03a9f4203dee50
#
_cell.length_a   1.000
_cell.length_b   1.000
_cell.length_c   1.000
_cell.angle_alpha   90.00
_cell.angle_beta   90.00
_cell.angle_gamma   90.00
#
_symmetry.space_group_name_H-M   'P 1'
#
loop_
_entity.id
_entity.type
_entity.pdbx_description
1 polymer ?
#
loop_
_entity_poly.entity_id
_entity_poly.type
_entity_poly.pdbx_seq_one_letter_code
_entity_poly.pdbx_strand_id
1 'polypeptide(L)'
;YQGFVVDKGITIGHLKDTLTKFHQFLFGEDVKLRFRYKYYPEVSPGMGVDMQCRFCHGSGCQVCKYRGYIEVLGSGMIHYNTLKACGIDPEIYTGFAFGMGLDRLVMSKYGITDIRKLYGGEIVYL
;
A
#
# COMPACT_ATOMS: atom_id res chain seq x y z
N TYR A 1 -0.32 -8.22 -4.37
CA TYR A 1 -1.50 -7.59 -4.94
C TYR A 1 -1.13 -6.26 -5.56
N GLN A 2 -1.52 -6.04 -6.82
CA GLN A 2 -1.23 -4.81 -7.57
C GLN A 2 -2.49 -4.34 -8.28
N GLY A 3 -2.57 -3.02 -8.48
CA GLY A 3 -3.65 -2.40 -9.24
C GLY A 3 -3.24 -1.06 -9.81
N PHE A 4 -3.97 -0.63 -10.82
CA PHE A 4 -3.84 0.70 -11.42
C PHE A 4 -5.19 1.21 -11.91
N VAL A 5 -5.30 2.51 -12.02
CA VAL A 5 -6.46 3.21 -12.60
C VAL A 5 -5.93 4.26 -13.56
N VAL A 6 -6.49 4.31 -14.77
CA VAL A 6 -6.20 5.34 -15.77
C VAL A 6 -7.52 5.87 -16.29
N ASP A 7 -7.70 7.18 -16.18
CA ASP A 7 -8.88 7.87 -16.69
C ASP A 7 -8.57 9.39 -16.83
N LYS A 8 -9.51 10.15 -17.32
CA LYS A 8 -9.41 11.61 -17.36
C LYS A 8 -9.52 12.20 -15.95
N GLY A 9 -8.63 13.15 -15.64
CA GLY A 9 -8.70 13.90 -14.39
C GLY A 9 -8.37 13.13 -13.12
N ILE A 10 -7.69 11.96 -13.23
CA ILE A 10 -7.20 11.22 -12.06
C ILE A 10 -6.10 12.01 -11.36
N THR A 11 -6.21 12.14 -10.05
CA THR A 11 -5.29 12.91 -9.21
C THR A 11 -4.70 12.05 -8.07
N ILE A 12 -3.67 12.57 -7.43
CA ILE A 12 -3.10 11.96 -6.23
C ILE A 12 -4.11 11.90 -5.06
N GLY A 13 -5.09 12.77 -5.06
CA GLY A 13 -6.21 12.74 -4.12
C GLY A 13 -7.04 11.46 -4.29
N HIS A 14 -7.33 11.07 -5.52
CA HIS A 14 -8.04 9.81 -5.82
C HIS A 14 -7.23 8.59 -5.36
N LEU A 15 -5.91 8.59 -5.58
CA LEU A 15 -5.03 7.54 -5.07
C LEU A 15 -5.12 7.41 -3.54
N LYS A 16 -4.96 8.53 -2.83
CA LYS A 16 -5.01 8.54 -1.35
C LYS A 16 -6.37 8.07 -0.83
N ASP A 17 -7.46 8.54 -1.41
CA ASP A 17 -8.82 8.15 -1.01
C ASP A 17 -9.06 6.65 -1.24
N THR A 18 -8.69 6.14 -2.42
CA THR A 18 -8.83 4.72 -2.76
C THR A 18 -8.09 3.83 -1.78
N LEU A 19 -6.82 4.15 -1.49
CA LEU A 19 -6.00 3.37 -0.57
C LEU A 19 -6.48 3.48 0.88
N THR A 20 -6.98 4.64 1.28
CA THR A 20 -7.56 4.84 2.61
C THR A 20 -8.82 3.98 2.77
N LYS A 21 -9.76 4.06 1.84
CA LYS A 21 -10.99 3.26 1.86
C LYS A 21 -10.71 1.75 1.84
N PHE A 22 -9.74 1.32 1.04
CA PHE A 22 -9.32 -0.07 1.01
C PHE A 22 -8.82 -0.56 2.39
N HIS A 23 -7.98 0.24 3.06
CA HIS A 23 -7.47 -0.13 4.39
C HIS A 23 -8.57 -0.05 5.46
N GLN A 24 -9.48 0.91 5.37
CA GLN A 24 -10.64 0.99 6.24
C GLN A 24 -11.54 -0.24 6.10
N PHE A 25 -11.78 -0.70 4.87
CA PHE A 25 -12.53 -1.93 4.61
C PHE A 25 -11.86 -3.16 5.24
N LEU A 26 -10.53 -3.26 5.18
CA LEU A 26 -9.80 -4.41 5.73
C LEU A 26 -9.66 -4.36 7.25
N PHE A 27 -9.43 -3.18 7.82
CA PHE A 27 -8.93 -3.03 9.20
C PHE A 27 -9.87 -2.23 10.11
N GLY A 28 -10.91 -1.60 9.58
CA GLY A 28 -11.84 -0.74 10.30
C GLY A 28 -11.57 0.75 10.09
N GLU A 29 -12.57 1.56 10.43
CA GLU A 29 -12.57 3.02 10.21
C GLU A 29 -11.47 3.76 10.98
N ASP A 30 -10.96 3.18 12.06
CA ASP A 30 -9.93 3.74 12.93
C ASP A 30 -8.50 3.56 12.41
N VAL A 31 -8.33 2.90 11.23
CA VAL A 31 -7.01 2.67 10.65
C VAL A 31 -6.32 3.99 10.32
N LYS A 32 -5.08 4.13 10.78
CA LYS A 32 -4.27 5.32 10.53
C LYS A 32 -3.20 5.04 9.49
N LEU A 33 -3.26 5.79 8.39
CA LEU A 33 -2.29 5.73 7.31
C LEU A 33 -1.43 6.99 7.27
N ARG A 34 -0.19 6.81 6.85
CA ARG A 34 0.78 7.89 6.60
C ARG A 34 1.35 7.72 5.22
N PHE A 35 1.21 8.74 4.38
CA PHE A 35 1.74 8.79 3.03
C PHE A 35 3.07 9.53 3.05
N ARG A 36 4.13 8.90 2.50
CA ARG A 36 5.47 9.45 2.41
C ARG A 36 5.92 9.50 0.97
N TYR A 37 6.63 10.52 0.55
CA TYR A 37 7.28 10.50 -0.75
C TYR A 37 8.34 9.40 -0.79
N LYS A 38 8.33 8.66 -1.89
CA LYS A 38 9.28 7.59 -2.15
C LYS A 38 9.51 7.47 -3.65
N TYR A 39 10.78 7.26 -4.03
CA TYR A 39 11.12 7.10 -5.44
C TYR A 39 10.82 5.68 -5.92
N TYR A 40 10.11 5.62 -7.03
CA TYR A 40 9.94 4.42 -7.85
C TYR A 40 10.01 4.86 -9.33
N PRO A 41 10.73 4.13 -10.20
CA PRO A 41 10.94 4.57 -11.60
C PRO A 41 9.66 4.62 -12.44
N GLU A 42 8.64 3.83 -12.07
CA GLU A 42 7.39 3.70 -12.82
C GLU A 42 6.36 4.78 -12.49
N VAL A 43 6.54 5.51 -11.41
CA VAL A 43 5.57 6.50 -10.90
C VAL A 43 6.26 7.81 -10.50
N SER A 44 5.55 8.92 -10.70
CA SER A 44 6.00 10.26 -10.30
C SER A 44 4.80 11.19 -10.08
N PRO A 45 4.56 11.69 -8.85
CA PRO A 45 5.29 11.38 -7.61
C PRO A 45 5.00 9.96 -7.11
N GLY A 46 6.04 9.31 -6.57
CA GLY A 46 5.92 8.03 -5.90
C GLY A 46 5.63 8.20 -4.40
N MET A 47 4.89 7.27 -3.81
CA MET A 47 4.49 7.32 -2.41
C MET A 47 4.59 5.94 -1.77
N GLY A 48 5.27 5.88 -0.64
CA GLY A 48 5.15 4.76 0.29
C GLY A 48 4.01 5.01 1.26
N VAL A 49 3.25 3.99 1.58
CA VAL A 49 2.15 4.06 2.55
C VAL A 49 2.49 3.22 3.78
N ASP A 50 2.51 3.87 4.92
CA ASP A 50 2.71 3.24 6.21
C ASP A 50 1.38 3.18 6.95
N MET A 51 1.07 2.03 7.52
CA MET A 51 -0.05 1.84 8.43
C MET A 51 0.45 1.84 9.88
N GLN A 52 -0.29 2.48 10.78
CA GLN A 52 0.00 2.40 12.21
C GLN A 52 0.04 0.94 12.64
N CYS A 53 1.09 0.57 13.38
CA CYS A 53 1.28 -0.79 13.83
C CYS A 53 0.11 -1.23 14.72
N ARG A 54 -0.60 -2.26 14.31
CA ARG A 54 -1.77 -2.79 15.04
C ARG A 54 -1.38 -3.60 16.29
N PHE A 55 -0.12 -4.02 16.38
CA PHE A 55 0.36 -4.77 17.56
C PHE A 55 0.67 -3.86 18.75
N CYS A 56 1.15 -2.65 18.50
CA CYS A 56 1.56 -1.73 19.55
C CYS A 56 0.81 -0.39 19.52
N HIS A 57 -0.15 -0.23 18.61
CA HIS A 57 -0.94 0.98 18.44
C HIS A 57 -0.11 2.26 18.33
N GLY A 58 1.08 2.14 17.69
CA GLY A 58 1.98 3.27 17.45
C GLY A 58 3.05 3.50 18.51
N SER A 59 3.03 2.77 19.65
CA SER A 59 4.02 2.94 20.72
C SER A 59 5.42 2.38 20.39
N GLY A 60 5.49 1.48 19.41
CA GLY A 60 6.73 0.82 19.01
C GLY A 60 6.86 -0.60 19.60
N CYS A 61 7.17 -1.58 18.74
CA CYS A 61 7.42 -2.96 19.13
C CYS A 61 8.39 -3.63 18.14
N GLN A 62 8.81 -4.85 18.41
CA GLN A 62 9.71 -5.59 17.53
C GLN A 62 9.14 -5.75 16.10
N VAL A 63 7.83 -5.97 15.95
CA VAL A 63 7.17 -6.16 14.65
C VAL A 63 7.33 -4.92 13.76
N CYS A 64 7.16 -3.74 14.30
CA CYS A 64 7.36 -2.48 13.58
C CYS A 64 8.79 -1.91 13.71
N LYS A 65 9.71 -2.68 14.29
CA LYS A 65 11.09 -2.24 14.57
C LYS A 65 11.13 -0.92 15.34
N TYR A 66 10.25 -0.80 16.35
CA TYR A 66 10.09 0.36 17.23
C TYR A 66 9.69 1.68 16.53
N ARG A 67 9.22 1.60 15.28
CA ARG A 67 8.82 2.79 14.50
C ARG A 67 7.36 3.22 14.72
N GLY A 68 6.54 2.38 15.34
CA GLY A 68 5.10 2.59 15.50
C GLY A 68 4.28 2.45 14.20
N TYR A 69 4.93 2.36 13.03
CA TYR A 69 4.33 2.23 11.70
C TYR A 69 5.03 1.14 10.90
N ILE A 70 4.28 0.49 10.00
CA ILE A 70 4.76 -0.54 9.09
C ILE A 70 4.43 -0.12 7.67
N GLU A 71 5.42 -0.10 6.77
CA GLU A 71 5.17 0.11 5.34
C GLU A 71 4.37 -1.07 4.79
N VAL A 72 3.21 -0.79 4.22
CA VAL A 72 2.29 -1.82 3.70
C VAL A 72 2.25 -1.87 2.19
N LEU A 73 2.51 -0.75 1.51
CA LEU A 73 2.50 -0.70 0.04
C LEU A 73 3.35 0.45 -0.52
N GLY A 74 3.70 0.30 -1.80
CA GLY A 74 4.20 1.37 -2.65
C GLY A 74 3.14 1.79 -3.66
N SER A 75 3.13 3.06 -4.03
CA SER A 75 2.15 3.63 -4.95
C SER A 75 2.68 4.90 -5.61
N GLY A 76 1.91 5.46 -6.52
CA GLY A 76 2.20 6.77 -7.10
C GLY A 76 1.37 7.06 -8.35
N MET A 77 1.51 8.26 -8.87
CA MET A 77 0.96 8.62 -10.18
C MET A 77 1.79 7.94 -11.27
N ILE A 78 1.13 7.33 -12.24
CA ILE A 78 1.81 6.64 -13.35
C ILE A 78 2.66 7.66 -14.11
N HIS A 79 3.94 7.30 -14.32
CA HIS A 79 4.87 8.18 -14.99
C HIS A 79 4.42 8.45 -16.44
N TYR A 80 4.56 9.70 -16.88
CA TYR A 80 4.22 10.15 -18.22
C TYR A 80 4.79 9.25 -19.32
N ASN A 81 6.06 8.86 -19.24
CA ASN A 81 6.69 7.96 -20.22
C ASN A 81 6.06 6.55 -20.23
N THR A 82 5.55 6.07 -19.08
CA THR A 82 4.86 4.78 -18.99
C THR A 82 3.55 4.83 -19.75
N LEU A 83 2.76 5.90 -19.59
CA LEU A 83 1.53 6.08 -20.36
C LEU A 83 1.80 6.12 -21.84
N LYS A 84 2.80 6.89 -22.29
CA LYS A 84 3.21 6.95 -23.69
C LYS A 84 3.63 5.59 -24.26
N ALA A 85 4.43 4.84 -23.52
CA ALA A 85 4.87 3.51 -23.93
C ALA A 85 3.71 2.52 -24.10
N CYS A 86 2.61 2.75 -23.37
CA CYS A 86 1.35 2.00 -23.50
C CYS A 86 0.40 2.53 -24.57
N GLY A 87 0.79 3.55 -25.34
CA GLY A 87 -0.05 4.17 -26.38
C GLY A 87 -1.18 5.04 -25.80
N ILE A 88 -1.07 5.48 -24.54
CA ILE A 88 -2.03 6.33 -23.86
C ILE A 88 -1.52 7.78 -23.91
N ASP A 89 -2.38 8.70 -24.34
CA ASP A 89 -2.02 10.12 -24.41
C ASP A 89 -2.01 10.73 -22.98
N PRO A 90 -0.84 11.12 -22.45
CA PRO A 90 -0.74 11.66 -21.09
C PRO A 90 -1.23 13.10 -20.95
N GLU A 91 -1.53 13.79 -22.06
CA GLU A 91 -2.18 15.11 -22.03
C GLU A 91 -3.69 14.98 -21.77
N ILE A 92 -4.27 13.82 -22.06
CA ILE A 92 -5.69 13.54 -21.89
C ILE A 92 -5.94 12.70 -20.65
N TYR A 93 -5.09 11.69 -20.41
CA TYR A 93 -5.26 10.69 -19.36
C TYR A 93 -4.16 10.78 -18.32
N THR A 94 -4.58 10.61 -17.08
CA THR A 94 -3.70 10.43 -15.92
C THR A 94 -4.06 9.15 -15.21
N GLY A 95 -3.20 8.69 -14.31
CA GLY A 95 -3.50 7.46 -13.59
C GLY A 95 -2.62 7.30 -12.36
N PHE A 96 -3.01 6.37 -11.52
CA PHE A 96 -2.19 5.92 -10.41
C PHE A 96 -2.02 4.41 -10.41
N ALA A 97 -0.94 3.96 -9.79
CA ALA A 97 -0.68 2.55 -9.56
C ALA A 97 -0.29 2.31 -8.11
N PHE A 98 -0.51 1.09 -7.64
CA PHE A 98 -0.09 0.65 -6.31
C PHE A 98 0.27 -0.83 -6.32
N GLY A 99 1.18 -1.20 -5.42
CA GLY A 99 1.57 -2.60 -5.19
C GLY A 99 1.79 -2.86 -3.71
N MET A 100 1.28 -3.99 -3.21
CA MET A 100 1.37 -4.36 -1.81
C MET A 100 1.71 -5.83 -1.63
N GLY A 101 2.50 -6.13 -0.58
CA GLY A 101 2.78 -7.50 -0.17
C GLY A 101 1.59 -8.07 0.60
N LEU A 102 1.05 -9.18 0.10
CA LEU A 102 -0.09 -9.85 0.75
C LEU A 102 0.26 -10.29 2.18
N ASP A 103 1.49 -10.76 2.39
CA ASP A 103 1.95 -11.22 3.71
C ASP A 103 1.78 -10.17 4.81
N ARG A 104 2.16 -8.93 4.54
CA ARG A 104 2.03 -7.85 5.54
C ARG A 104 0.59 -7.54 5.89
N LEU A 105 -0.31 -7.61 4.91
CA LEU A 105 -1.74 -7.44 5.14
C LEU A 105 -2.30 -8.60 6.00
N VAL A 106 -1.97 -9.84 5.63
CA VAL A 106 -2.38 -11.05 6.36
C VAL A 106 -1.86 -11.03 7.79
N MET A 107 -0.57 -10.75 7.98
CA MET A 107 0.04 -10.64 9.32
C MET A 107 -0.69 -9.60 10.18
N SER A 108 -0.96 -8.42 9.62
CA SER A 108 -1.65 -7.34 10.33
C SER A 108 -3.12 -7.67 10.60
N LYS A 109 -3.79 -8.37 9.69
CA LYS A 109 -5.20 -8.76 9.81
C LYS A 109 -5.42 -9.83 10.88
N TYR A 110 -4.54 -10.82 10.92
CA TYR A 110 -4.69 -12.02 11.75
C TYR A 110 -3.75 -12.06 12.98
N GLY A 111 -3.04 -10.97 13.26
CA GLY A 111 -2.17 -10.88 14.43
C GLY A 111 -0.92 -11.76 14.36
N ILE A 112 -0.43 -12.09 13.17
CA ILE A 112 0.76 -12.91 12.96
C ILE A 112 2.01 -12.03 13.12
N THR A 113 2.81 -12.32 14.13
CA THR A 113 3.98 -11.50 14.49
C THR A 113 5.27 -11.87 13.75
N ASP A 114 5.31 -13.06 13.12
CA ASP A 114 6.48 -13.58 12.42
C ASP A 114 6.08 -14.13 11.05
N ILE A 115 6.65 -13.55 9.99
CA ILE A 115 6.37 -13.94 8.60
C ILE A 115 6.68 -15.42 8.33
N ARG A 116 7.65 -16.01 9.04
CA ARG A 116 8.01 -17.42 8.89
C ARG A 116 6.86 -18.37 9.20
N LYS A 117 5.89 -17.93 10.03
CA LYS A 117 4.67 -18.71 10.32
C LYS A 117 3.78 -18.86 9.10
N LEU A 118 3.85 -17.96 8.11
CA LEU A 118 3.10 -18.07 6.86
C LEU A 118 3.70 -19.11 5.90
N TYR A 119 4.96 -19.44 6.06
CA TYR A 119 5.72 -20.35 5.21
C TYR A 119 6.13 -21.64 5.91
N GLY A 120 5.83 -21.79 7.19
CA GLY A 120 6.04 -23.03 7.92
C GLY A 120 5.04 -24.08 7.46
N GLY A 121 5.51 -25.24 7.01
CA GLY A 121 4.69 -26.31 6.41
C GLY A 121 3.75 -27.04 7.36
N GLU A 122 3.40 -26.48 8.52
CA GLU A 122 2.39 -27.04 9.41
C GLU A 122 1.00 -26.64 8.92
N ILE A 123 0.24 -27.64 8.45
CA ILE A 123 -1.17 -27.46 8.12
C ILE A 123 -1.94 -27.48 9.44
N VAL A 124 -2.41 -26.32 9.86
CA VAL A 124 -3.33 -26.22 11.00
C VAL A 124 -4.74 -26.31 10.46
N TYR A 125 -5.40 -27.43 10.72
CA TYR A 125 -6.84 -27.54 10.50
C TYR A 125 -7.55 -26.83 11.68
N LEU A 126 -8.28 -25.77 11.34
CA LEU A 126 -9.16 -25.06 12.28
C LEU A 126 -10.53 -25.75 12.30
#